data_579c82320bbb7b3de5c1f5b42572660c
#
_entry.id   579c82320bbb7b3de5c1f5b42572660c
#
_cell.length_a   1.000
_cell.length_b   1.000
_cell.length_c   1.000
_cell.angle_alpha   90.00
_cell.angle_beta   90.00
_cell.angle_gamma   90.00
#
_symmetry.space_group_name_H-M   'P 1'
#
loop_
_entity.id
_entity.type
_entity.pdbx_description
1 polymer ?
#
loop_
_entity_poly.entity_id
_entity_poly.type
_entity_poly.pdbx_seq_one_letter_code
_entity_poly.pdbx_strand_id
1 'polypeptide(L)'
;MSNFFAGLADVLTSEPAYIGAAAVAALLAFGACGEWIAERSGAINISVEAMMLAGAFGATMGYHLTERFTVGAVFGVGAGMLVGVCQAELSHRLTADQFVVGLSLNILILGLAGYLEDVIKPDTKRAATVDIPLLSDIPLIGEALFGQAWLFYLIYPLVPLCWWLVYRTGWGLEIRAVGGSPQSADVSGIDVNRRRRQSIYAVGATSGLGGAYLSLALVGSFEDDIVGGRGFIAMAAVVFGGWTLRGSIAGCVLFGTVLSFRLSLPVLGYEINNELLTALPAAAPIIGMAVFAHRVRAPAALAQPFIRGLR
;
A
#
# COMPACT_ATOMS: atom_id res chain seq x y z
N MET A 1 -22.27 9.32 -24.21
CA MET A 1 -21.20 8.35 -24.61
C MET A 1 -20.09 9.02 -25.41
N SER A 2 -20.36 9.91 -26.37
CA SER A 2 -19.31 10.63 -27.14
C SER A 2 -18.35 11.41 -26.24
N ASN A 3 -18.85 12.12 -25.24
CA ASN A 3 -18.04 12.92 -24.32
C ASN A 3 -17.12 12.07 -23.41
N PHE A 4 -17.52 10.83 -23.07
CA PHE A 4 -16.69 9.92 -22.30
C PHE A 4 -15.46 9.43 -23.10
N PHE A 5 -15.65 9.04 -24.36
CA PHE A 5 -14.53 8.59 -25.19
C PHE A 5 -13.60 9.73 -25.60
N ALA A 6 -14.14 10.95 -25.79
CA ALA A 6 -13.30 12.14 -26.02
C ALA A 6 -12.47 12.46 -24.77
N GLY A 7 -13.11 12.46 -23.59
CA GLY A 7 -12.41 12.66 -22.31
C GLY A 7 -11.34 11.60 -22.05
N LEU A 8 -11.59 10.34 -22.40
CA LEU A 8 -10.62 9.27 -22.27
C LEU A 8 -9.40 9.50 -23.18
N ALA A 9 -9.62 9.96 -24.41
CA ALA A 9 -8.55 10.28 -25.35
C ALA A 9 -7.71 11.46 -24.86
N ASP A 10 -8.33 12.52 -24.35
CA ASP A 10 -7.65 13.69 -23.81
C ASP A 10 -6.84 13.35 -22.55
N VAL A 11 -7.37 12.51 -21.66
CA VAL A 11 -6.64 12.04 -20.48
C VAL A 11 -5.43 11.17 -20.89
N LEU A 12 -5.59 10.30 -21.90
CA LEU A 12 -4.50 9.45 -22.38
C LEU A 12 -3.37 10.24 -23.08
N THR A 13 -3.63 11.47 -23.47
CA THR A 13 -2.62 12.37 -24.07
C THR A 13 -2.12 13.44 -23.11
N SER A 14 -2.71 13.53 -21.90
CA SER A 14 -2.35 14.56 -20.91
C SER A 14 -1.24 14.09 -19.97
N GLU A 15 -0.14 14.82 -19.92
CA GLU A 15 1.00 14.58 -19.02
C GLU A 15 0.59 14.55 -17.52
N PRO A 16 -0.27 15.46 -17.01
CA PRO A 16 -0.73 15.43 -15.64
C PRO A 16 -1.44 14.12 -15.23
N ALA A 17 -2.11 13.45 -16.17
CA ALA A 17 -2.75 12.17 -15.89
C ALA A 17 -1.73 11.05 -15.62
N TYR A 18 -0.61 11.04 -16.35
CA TYR A 18 0.48 10.09 -16.12
C TYR A 18 1.22 10.37 -14.82
N ILE A 19 1.44 11.65 -14.47
CA ILE A 19 2.02 12.07 -13.19
C ILE A 19 1.14 11.57 -12.04
N GLY A 20 -0.16 11.82 -12.10
CA GLY A 20 -1.11 11.35 -11.10
C GLY A 20 -1.18 9.82 -11.02
N ALA A 21 -1.19 9.14 -12.17
CA ALA A 21 -1.22 7.67 -12.22
C ALA A 21 0.03 7.05 -11.58
N ALA A 22 1.21 7.57 -11.90
CA ALA A 22 2.48 7.12 -11.31
C ALA A 22 2.52 7.38 -9.80
N ALA A 23 2.09 8.57 -9.36
CA ALA A 23 2.05 8.96 -7.97
C ALA A 23 1.14 8.04 -7.12
N VAL A 24 -0.08 7.77 -7.60
CA VAL A 24 -1.02 6.87 -6.92
C VAL A 24 -0.55 5.41 -7.02
N ALA A 25 0.00 4.98 -8.16
CA ALA A 25 0.55 3.64 -8.30
C ALA A 25 1.70 3.38 -7.30
N ALA A 26 2.59 4.35 -7.09
CA ALA A 26 3.66 4.26 -6.10
C ALA A 26 3.10 4.18 -4.67
N LEU A 27 2.08 4.98 -4.34
CA LEU A 27 1.40 4.91 -3.05
C LEU A 27 0.86 3.50 -2.77
N LEU A 28 0.15 2.92 -3.73
CA LEU A 28 -0.37 1.56 -3.62
C LEU A 28 0.76 0.53 -3.54
N ALA A 29 1.84 0.73 -4.30
CA ALA A 29 2.97 -0.19 -4.34
C ALA A 29 3.74 -0.24 -3.01
N PHE A 30 3.81 0.85 -2.24
CA PHE A 30 4.37 0.83 -0.89
C PHE A 30 3.63 -0.16 0.01
N GLY A 31 2.29 -0.09 0.06
CA GLY A 31 1.48 -1.05 0.81
C GLY A 31 1.56 -2.47 0.25
N ALA A 32 1.42 -2.61 -1.06
CA ALA A 32 1.41 -3.90 -1.74
C ALA A 32 2.72 -4.68 -1.62
N CYS A 33 3.88 -4.02 -1.54
CA CYS A 33 5.17 -4.68 -1.33
C CYS A 33 5.23 -5.44 -0.01
N GLY A 34 4.80 -4.82 1.08
CA GLY A 34 4.74 -5.46 2.39
C GLY A 34 3.67 -6.55 2.43
N GLU A 35 2.46 -6.22 1.95
CA GLU A 35 1.34 -7.16 1.96
C GLU A 35 1.64 -8.42 1.14
N TRP A 36 2.30 -8.29 -0.01
CA TRP A 36 2.80 -9.43 -0.76
C TRP A 36 3.72 -10.33 0.08
N ILE A 37 4.59 -9.78 0.92
CA ILE A 37 5.45 -10.56 1.82
C ILE A 37 4.63 -11.28 2.89
N ALA A 38 3.63 -10.60 3.48
CA ALA A 38 2.77 -11.18 4.51
C ALA A 38 1.93 -12.33 3.95
N GLU A 39 1.26 -12.13 2.82
CA GLU A 39 0.44 -13.16 2.20
C GLU A 39 1.28 -14.34 1.71
N ARG A 40 2.54 -14.12 1.30
CA ARG A 40 3.49 -15.22 0.99
C ARG A 40 3.85 -16.06 2.21
N SER A 41 3.70 -15.55 3.43
CA SER A 41 3.84 -16.32 4.68
C SER A 41 2.56 -17.03 5.10
N GLY A 42 1.46 -16.82 4.39
CA GLY A 42 0.12 -17.31 4.74
C GLY A 42 -0.63 -16.43 5.76
N ALA A 43 -0.06 -15.28 6.15
CA ALA A 43 -0.77 -14.31 6.97
C ALA A 43 -1.61 -13.38 6.08
N ILE A 44 -2.86 -13.09 6.48
CA ILE A 44 -3.67 -12.04 5.91
C ILE A 44 -3.63 -10.84 6.85
N ASN A 45 -3.49 -9.65 6.26
CA ASN A 45 -3.44 -8.43 7.03
C ASN A 45 -4.42 -7.39 6.48
N ILE A 46 -5.56 -7.22 7.13
CA ILE A 46 -6.58 -6.24 6.74
C ILE A 46 -6.27 -4.85 7.28
N SER A 47 -5.31 -4.70 8.19
CA SER A 47 -4.96 -3.42 8.81
C SER A 47 -4.00 -2.55 7.97
N VAL A 48 -3.80 -2.86 6.68
CA VAL A 48 -2.96 -2.03 5.78
C VAL A 48 -3.44 -0.58 5.76
N GLU A 49 -4.76 -0.37 5.74
CA GLU A 49 -5.37 0.96 5.80
C GLU A 49 -4.98 1.70 7.07
N ALA A 50 -5.11 1.06 8.24
CA ALA A 50 -4.70 1.61 9.52
C ALA A 50 -3.18 1.89 9.58
N MET A 51 -2.36 1.01 9.02
CA MET A 51 -0.90 1.18 8.95
C MET A 51 -0.52 2.38 8.10
N MET A 52 -1.19 2.58 6.95
CA MET A 52 -1.00 3.74 6.09
C MET A 52 -1.47 5.03 6.77
N LEU A 53 -2.65 5.00 7.42
CA LEU A 53 -3.22 6.16 8.11
C LEU A 53 -2.34 6.58 9.30
N ALA A 54 -1.93 5.62 10.14
CA ALA A 54 -1.00 5.88 11.24
C ALA A 54 0.35 6.42 10.71
N GLY A 55 0.81 5.88 9.57
CA GLY A 55 2.00 6.35 8.89
C GLY A 55 1.88 7.79 8.39
N ALA A 56 0.73 8.16 7.81
CA ALA A 56 0.46 9.52 7.37
C ALA A 56 0.44 10.50 8.54
N PHE A 57 -0.28 10.16 9.62
CA PHE A 57 -0.32 10.98 10.83
C PHE A 57 1.06 11.08 11.49
N GLY A 58 1.76 9.96 11.67
CA GLY A 58 3.10 9.94 12.27
C GLY A 58 4.10 10.78 11.47
N ALA A 59 4.03 10.72 10.14
CA ALA A 59 4.89 11.52 9.27
C ALA A 59 4.60 13.02 9.39
N THR A 60 3.35 13.39 9.45
CA THR A 60 2.91 14.78 9.69
C THR A 60 3.41 15.29 11.03
N MET A 61 3.27 14.49 12.09
CA MET A 61 3.78 14.83 13.44
C MET A 61 5.30 14.95 13.46
N GLY A 62 6.03 14.02 12.83
CA GLY A 62 7.48 14.08 12.77
C GLY A 62 7.99 15.33 12.03
N TYR A 63 7.28 15.74 10.97
CA TYR A 63 7.56 17.01 10.28
C TYR A 63 7.20 18.21 11.15
N HIS A 64 6.02 18.24 11.75
CA HIS A 64 5.57 19.32 12.64
C HIS A 64 6.56 19.64 13.77
N LEU A 65 7.15 18.58 14.37
CA LEU A 65 8.09 18.73 15.48
C LEU A 65 9.51 19.19 15.04
N THR A 66 9.91 18.92 13.80
CA THR A 66 11.32 19.07 13.39
C THR A 66 11.52 19.89 12.12
N GLU A 67 10.46 20.18 11.38
CA GLU A 67 10.44 20.77 10.04
C GLU A 67 11.31 20.02 9.02
N ARG A 68 11.57 18.71 9.26
CA ARG A 68 12.39 17.86 8.41
C ARG A 68 11.57 16.70 7.83
N PHE A 69 11.44 16.65 6.50
CA PHE A 69 10.74 15.59 5.80
C PHE A 69 11.30 14.18 6.07
N THR A 70 12.63 14.06 6.22
CA THR A 70 13.28 12.78 6.52
C THR A 70 12.89 12.24 7.89
N VAL A 71 12.80 13.12 8.91
CA VAL A 71 12.32 12.75 10.24
C VAL A 71 10.84 12.38 10.18
N GLY A 72 10.03 13.16 9.44
CA GLY A 72 8.64 12.82 9.18
C GLY A 72 8.50 11.43 8.59
N ALA A 73 9.27 11.08 7.55
CA ALA A 73 9.23 9.75 6.94
C ALA A 73 9.59 8.64 7.96
N VAL A 74 10.59 8.83 8.80
CA VAL A 74 10.97 7.86 9.85
C VAL A 74 9.86 7.67 10.88
N PHE A 75 9.23 8.77 11.32
CA PHE A 75 8.08 8.72 12.23
C PHE A 75 6.89 7.99 11.58
N GLY A 76 6.64 8.23 10.28
CA GLY A 76 5.60 7.52 9.54
C GLY A 76 5.84 6.02 9.46
N VAL A 77 7.07 5.60 9.14
CA VAL A 77 7.46 4.18 9.17
C VAL A 77 7.29 3.59 10.57
N GLY A 78 7.72 4.33 11.62
CA GLY A 78 7.59 3.90 13.01
C GLY A 78 6.14 3.72 13.44
N ALA A 79 5.25 4.67 13.11
CA ALA A 79 3.82 4.62 13.44
C ALA A 79 3.11 3.49 12.72
N GLY A 80 3.33 3.31 11.41
CA GLY A 80 2.79 2.17 10.67
C GLY A 80 3.30 0.83 11.19
N MET A 81 4.59 0.74 11.54
CA MET A 81 5.18 -0.46 12.14
C MET A 81 4.58 -0.77 13.52
N LEU A 82 4.26 0.25 14.34
CA LEU A 82 3.59 0.06 15.63
C LEU A 82 2.24 -0.62 15.47
N VAL A 83 1.41 -0.17 14.52
CA VAL A 83 0.15 -0.83 14.17
C VAL A 83 0.40 -2.26 13.67
N GLY A 84 1.45 -2.46 12.86
CA GLY A 84 1.87 -3.79 12.40
C GLY A 84 2.26 -4.72 13.54
N VAL A 85 2.95 -4.22 14.55
CA VAL A 85 3.27 -4.99 15.77
C VAL A 85 1.99 -5.37 16.51
N CYS A 86 1.04 -4.43 16.70
CA CYS A 86 -0.24 -4.74 17.33
C CYS A 86 -0.99 -5.84 16.56
N GLN A 87 -1.14 -5.73 15.24
CA GLN A 87 -1.76 -6.75 14.41
C GLN A 87 -1.08 -8.12 14.56
N ALA A 88 0.25 -8.14 14.44
CA ALA A 88 1.02 -9.36 14.47
C ALA A 88 0.96 -10.08 15.83
N GLU A 89 1.11 -9.35 16.92
CA GLU A 89 1.09 -9.94 18.27
C GLU A 89 -0.31 -10.46 18.63
N LEU A 90 -1.36 -9.69 18.31
CA LEU A 90 -2.74 -10.13 18.57
C LEU A 90 -3.10 -11.36 17.73
N SER A 91 -2.77 -11.37 16.43
CA SER A 91 -3.20 -12.45 15.54
C SER A 91 -2.34 -13.71 15.64
N HIS A 92 -1.01 -13.59 15.85
CA HIS A 92 -0.10 -14.73 15.76
C HIS A 92 0.56 -15.13 17.07
N ARG A 93 0.45 -14.32 18.12
CA ARG A 93 0.88 -14.71 19.47
C ARG A 93 -0.29 -15.02 20.37
N LEU A 94 -1.34 -14.19 20.33
CA LEU A 94 -2.56 -14.37 21.12
C LEU A 94 -3.62 -15.17 20.35
N THR A 95 -3.36 -15.58 19.12
CA THR A 95 -4.23 -16.40 18.25
C THR A 95 -5.62 -15.81 18.01
N ALA A 96 -5.76 -14.49 18.09
CA ALA A 96 -6.99 -13.80 17.73
C ALA A 96 -7.22 -13.86 16.21
N ASP A 97 -8.49 -13.80 15.81
CA ASP A 97 -8.85 -13.81 14.39
C ASP A 97 -8.25 -12.60 13.65
N GLN A 98 -7.52 -12.86 12.55
CA GLN A 98 -6.78 -11.86 11.80
C GLN A 98 -7.69 -10.79 11.19
N PHE A 99 -8.89 -11.18 10.76
CA PHE A 99 -9.87 -10.27 10.15
C PHE A 99 -10.45 -9.34 11.20
N VAL A 100 -10.86 -9.90 12.35
CA VAL A 100 -11.43 -9.11 13.46
C VAL A 100 -10.41 -8.11 13.99
N VAL A 101 -9.17 -8.55 14.22
CA VAL A 101 -8.09 -7.64 14.67
C VAL A 101 -7.83 -6.54 13.64
N GLY A 102 -7.75 -6.90 12.36
CA GLY A 102 -7.48 -5.92 11.30
C GLY A 102 -8.57 -4.85 11.17
N LEU A 103 -9.83 -5.28 11.15
CA LEU A 103 -10.97 -4.34 11.09
C LEU A 103 -11.04 -3.46 12.36
N SER A 104 -10.79 -4.04 13.54
CA SER A 104 -10.78 -3.28 14.79
C SER A 104 -9.66 -2.22 14.80
N LEU A 105 -8.47 -2.56 14.30
CA LEU A 105 -7.38 -1.59 14.17
C LEU A 105 -7.69 -0.49 13.16
N ASN A 106 -8.37 -0.79 12.04
CA ASN A 106 -8.78 0.24 11.09
C ASN A 106 -9.71 1.26 11.73
N ILE A 107 -10.72 0.81 12.48
CA ILE A 107 -11.66 1.70 13.19
C ILE A 107 -10.94 2.48 14.29
N LEU A 108 -10.11 1.80 15.07
CA LEU A 108 -9.36 2.42 16.17
C LEU A 108 -8.43 3.52 15.68
N ILE A 109 -7.63 3.23 14.64
CA ILE A 109 -6.65 4.19 14.13
C ILE A 109 -7.35 5.35 13.42
N LEU A 110 -8.46 5.10 12.70
CA LEU A 110 -9.25 6.15 12.09
C LEU A 110 -9.76 7.15 13.16
N GLY A 111 -10.39 6.64 14.21
CA GLY A 111 -10.89 7.49 15.30
C GLY A 111 -9.77 8.18 16.09
N LEU A 112 -8.66 7.47 16.33
CA LEU A 112 -7.52 8.03 17.08
C LEU A 112 -6.79 9.12 16.28
N ALA A 113 -6.56 8.89 14.99
CA ALA A 113 -5.86 9.84 14.13
C ALA A 113 -6.68 11.13 13.95
N GLY A 114 -8.02 11.01 13.72
CA GLY A 114 -8.89 12.18 13.64
C GLY A 114 -8.98 12.94 14.96
N TYR A 115 -9.10 12.25 16.09
CA TYR A 115 -9.07 12.91 17.39
C TYR A 115 -7.76 13.68 17.65
N LEU A 116 -6.63 13.06 17.34
CA LEU A 116 -5.32 13.68 17.53
C LEU A 116 -5.09 14.83 16.56
N GLU A 117 -5.60 14.75 15.34
CA GLU A 117 -5.56 15.84 14.35
C GLU A 117 -6.33 17.05 14.87
N ASP A 118 -7.55 16.86 15.36
CA ASP A 118 -8.39 17.92 15.92
C ASP A 118 -7.73 18.64 17.12
N VAL A 119 -7.02 17.88 17.97
CA VAL A 119 -6.39 18.41 19.19
C VAL A 119 -5.07 19.10 18.88
N ILE A 120 -4.23 18.50 18.04
CA ILE A 120 -2.85 18.95 17.80
C ILE A 120 -2.78 19.92 16.63
N LYS A 121 -3.59 19.70 15.58
CA LYS A 121 -3.61 20.45 14.31
C LYS A 121 -2.19 20.60 13.74
N PRO A 122 -1.55 19.48 13.42
CA PRO A 122 -0.15 19.49 13.01
C PRO A 122 0.01 20.23 11.69
N ASP A 123 0.91 21.19 11.68
CA ASP A 123 1.22 21.97 10.47
C ASP A 123 2.24 21.22 9.61
N THR A 124 1.97 21.11 8.32
CA THR A 124 2.86 20.45 7.36
C THR A 124 2.97 21.24 6.07
N LYS A 125 4.00 20.91 5.30
CA LYS A 125 4.19 21.42 3.94
C LYS A 125 4.37 20.26 2.98
N ARG A 126 4.03 20.47 1.73
CA ARG A 126 4.30 19.52 0.67
C ARG A 126 5.80 19.52 0.35
N ALA A 127 6.38 18.31 0.28
CA ALA A 127 7.78 18.16 -0.13
C ALA A 127 7.96 18.61 -1.58
N ALA A 128 9.05 19.32 -1.84
CA ALA A 128 9.38 19.76 -3.19
C ALA A 128 9.64 18.56 -4.12
N THR A 129 9.30 18.72 -5.39
CA THR A 129 9.66 17.80 -6.45
C THR A 129 11.17 17.87 -6.72
N VAL A 130 11.74 16.77 -7.13
CA VAL A 130 13.15 16.64 -7.50
C VAL A 130 13.20 16.08 -8.90
N ASP A 131 13.53 16.92 -9.85
CA ASP A 131 13.65 16.51 -11.24
C ASP A 131 15.01 15.84 -11.47
N ILE A 132 14.99 14.67 -12.11
CA ILE A 132 16.21 13.98 -12.52
C ILE A 132 16.54 14.45 -13.95
N PRO A 133 17.61 15.24 -14.15
CA PRO A 133 17.95 15.79 -15.46
C PRO A 133 18.06 14.71 -16.55
N LEU A 134 17.67 15.01 -17.76
CA LEU A 134 17.63 14.12 -18.93
C LEU A 134 16.51 13.07 -18.91
N LEU A 135 16.14 12.52 -17.74
CA LEU A 135 15.10 11.51 -17.63
C LEU A 135 13.71 12.15 -17.48
N SER A 136 13.63 13.31 -16.82
CA SER A 136 12.38 14.09 -16.73
C SER A 136 11.94 14.67 -18.06
N ASP A 137 12.86 14.87 -19.01
CA ASP A 137 12.57 15.47 -20.34
C ASP A 137 11.92 14.47 -21.33
N ILE A 138 11.76 13.21 -20.96
CA ILE A 138 11.10 12.21 -21.83
C ILE A 138 9.60 12.55 -21.91
N PRO A 139 9.03 12.77 -23.11
CA PRO A 139 7.63 13.13 -23.26
C PRO A 139 6.68 12.12 -22.58
N LEU A 140 5.63 12.61 -21.91
CA LEU A 140 4.55 11.87 -21.24
C LEU A 140 4.96 11.05 -20.00
N ILE A 141 6.14 10.41 -20.01
CA ILE A 141 6.54 9.45 -18.95
C ILE A 141 7.65 10.02 -18.08
N GLY A 142 8.44 10.96 -18.60
CA GLY A 142 9.62 11.49 -17.90
C GLY A 142 9.26 12.16 -16.59
N GLU A 143 8.41 13.15 -16.62
CA GLU A 143 7.97 13.87 -15.43
C GLU A 143 7.18 12.95 -14.47
N ALA A 144 6.39 12.02 -15.00
CA ALA A 144 5.63 11.05 -14.23
C ALA A 144 6.51 10.13 -13.36
N LEU A 145 7.70 9.74 -13.84
CA LEU A 145 8.59 8.82 -13.15
C LEU A 145 9.81 9.50 -12.53
N PHE A 146 10.23 10.64 -13.05
CA PHE A 146 11.50 11.30 -12.71
C PHE A 146 11.37 12.79 -12.31
N GLY A 147 10.12 13.33 -12.25
CA GLY A 147 9.78 14.66 -11.75
C GLY A 147 8.96 14.64 -10.47
N GLN A 148 9.20 13.68 -9.58
CA GLN A 148 8.39 13.46 -8.37
C GLN A 148 9.09 13.93 -7.08
N ALA A 149 8.37 13.98 -5.97
CA ALA A 149 8.99 14.24 -4.67
C ALA A 149 9.98 13.11 -4.30
N TRP A 150 11.04 13.42 -3.54
CA TRP A 150 12.11 12.47 -3.21
C TRP A 150 11.61 11.16 -2.56
N LEU A 151 10.51 11.21 -1.80
CA LEU A 151 9.87 10.04 -1.19
C LEU A 151 9.36 9.03 -2.24
N PHE A 152 8.93 9.51 -3.42
CA PHE A 152 8.53 8.64 -4.52
C PHE A 152 9.66 7.71 -4.94
N TYR A 153 10.87 8.22 -5.03
CA TYR A 153 12.01 7.45 -5.50
C TYR A 153 12.40 6.27 -4.60
N LEU A 154 11.90 6.24 -3.36
CA LEU A 154 12.11 5.12 -2.45
C LEU A 154 11.43 3.82 -2.95
N ILE A 155 10.43 3.92 -3.86
CA ILE A 155 9.81 2.72 -4.44
C ILE A 155 10.78 1.95 -5.33
N TYR A 156 11.71 2.62 -6.01
CA TYR A 156 12.66 1.99 -6.91
C TYR A 156 13.61 1.01 -6.21
N PRO A 157 14.24 1.34 -5.08
CA PRO A 157 15.01 0.37 -4.32
C PRO A 157 14.14 -0.58 -3.50
N LEU A 158 12.93 -0.18 -3.06
CA LEU A 158 12.06 -1.01 -2.23
C LEU A 158 11.56 -2.26 -2.97
N VAL A 159 11.10 -2.12 -4.21
CA VAL A 159 10.59 -3.24 -5.00
C VAL A 159 11.65 -4.34 -5.21
N PRO A 160 12.86 -4.05 -5.72
CA PRO A 160 13.90 -5.06 -5.84
C PRO A 160 14.38 -5.59 -4.49
N LEU A 161 14.39 -4.78 -3.43
CA LEU A 161 14.73 -5.20 -2.08
C LEU A 161 13.73 -6.26 -1.57
N CYS A 162 12.43 -6.04 -1.72
CA CYS A 162 11.39 -7.00 -1.35
C CYS A 162 11.54 -8.31 -2.14
N TRP A 163 11.81 -8.22 -3.45
CA TRP A 163 12.08 -9.40 -4.26
C TRP A 163 13.32 -10.16 -3.77
N TRP A 164 14.41 -9.44 -3.49
CA TRP A 164 15.66 -10.03 -3.01
C TRP A 164 15.47 -10.70 -1.64
N LEU A 165 14.79 -10.02 -0.70
CA LEU A 165 14.49 -10.59 0.62
C LEU A 165 13.71 -11.91 0.52
N VAL A 166 12.70 -11.98 -0.32
CA VAL A 166 11.82 -13.16 -0.42
C VAL A 166 12.49 -14.30 -1.22
N TYR A 167 13.26 -13.98 -2.28
CA TYR A 167 13.77 -15.03 -3.17
C TYR A 167 15.26 -15.37 -3.01
N ARG A 168 16.05 -14.50 -2.37
CA ARG A 168 17.50 -14.65 -2.28
C ARG A 168 18.02 -14.82 -0.85
N THR A 169 17.16 -14.77 0.17
CA THR A 169 17.58 -14.92 1.58
C THR A 169 16.99 -16.17 2.20
N GLY A 170 17.66 -16.68 3.28
CA GLY A 170 17.15 -17.78 4.10
C GLY A 170 15.82 -17.41 4.77
N TRP A 171 15.67 -16.15 5.21
CA TRP A 171 14.43 -15.64 5.77
C TRP A 171 13.27 -15.75 4.77
N GLY A 172 13.47 -15.35 3.52
CA GLY A 172 12.46 -15.46 2.48
C GLY A 172 12.14 -16.91 2.10
N LEU A 173 13.11 -17.84 2.18
CA LEU A 173 12.86 -19.26 2.01
C LEU A 173 11.90 -19.78 3.09
N GLU A 174 12.14 -19.42 4.36
CA GLU A 174 11.28 -19.80 5.47
C GLU A 174 9.87 -19.17 5.36
N ILE A 175 9.76 -17.91 4.96
CA ILE A 175 8.47 -17.25 4.67
C ILE A 175 7.66 -18.07 3.66
N ARG A 176 8.27 -18.47 2.55
CA ARG A 176 7.59 -19.26 1.51
C ARG A 176 7.26 -20.69 1.97
N ALA A 177 8.11 -21.30 2.78
CA ALA A 177 7.86 -22.61 3.36
C ALA A 177 6.65 -22.58 4.30
N VAL A 178 6.57 -21.56 5.17
CA VAL A 178 5.45 -21.32 6.10
C VAL A 178 4.14 -21.08 5.34
N GLY A 179 4.17 -20.32 4.25
CA GLY A 179 2.96 -20.07 3.45
C GLY A 179 2.55 -21.29 2.58
N GLY A 180 3.46 -22.19 2.30
CA GLY A 180 3.16 -23.42 1.55
C GLY A 180 2.58 -24.53 2.43
N SER A 181 3.24 -24.84 3.55
CA SER A 181 2.81 -25.85 4.53
C SER A 181 3.36 -25.50 5.92
N PRO A 182 2.57 -24.85 6.77
CA PRO A 182 2.99 -24.47 8.13
C PRO A 182 3.42 -25.71 8.96
N GLN A 183 2.70 -26.81 8.82
CA GLN A 183 2.98 -28.05 9.54
C GLN A 183 4.35 -28.63 9.15
N SER A 184 4.64 -28.70 7.86
CA SER A 184 5.94 -29.18 7.37
C SER A 184 7.09 -28.25 7.77
N ALA A 185 6.83 -26.94 7.79
CA ALA A 185 7.78 -25.94 8.24
C ALA A 185 8.09 -26.09 9.75
N ASP A 186 7.07 -26.30 10.61
CA ASP A 186 7.25 -26.51 12.05
C ASP A 186 8.04 -27.79 12.36
N VAL A 187 7.74 -28.90 11.68
CA VAL A 187 8.51 -30.17 11.82
C VAL A 187 9.98 -29.98 11.38
N SER A 188 10.23 -29.09 10.43
CA SER A 188 11.59 -28.75 10.00
C SER A 188 12.32 -27.76 10.92
N GLY A 189 11.69 -27.37 12.06
CA GLY A 189 12.29 -26.48 13.04
C GLY A 189 12.06 -24.98 12.80
N ILE A 190 11.21 -24.61 11.83
CA ILE A 190 10.88 -23.20 11.53
C ILE A 190 9.75 -22.76 12.45
N ASP A 191 9.96 -21.68 13.21
CA ASP A 191 8.89 -21.06 14.01
C ASP A 191 7.92 -20.30 13.09
N VAL A 192 6.78 -20.93 12.80
CA VAL A 192 5.72 -20.44 11.89
C VAL A 192 5.18 -19.07 12.34
N ASN A 193 4.81 -18.95 13.61
CA ASN A 193 4.20 -17.73 14.13
C ASN A 193 5.20 -16.57 14.17
N ARG A 194 6.46 -16.84 14.46
CA ARG A 194 7.53 -15.84 14.41
C ARG A 194 7.72 -15.31 12.98
N ARG A 195 7.72 -16.17 11.95
CA ARG A 195 7.87 -15.73 10.56
C ARG A 195 6.67 -14.94 10.07
N ARG A 196 5.44 -15.36 10.44
CA ARG A 196 4.23 -14.59 10.13
C ARG A 196 4.23 -13.21 10.79
N ARG A 197 4.62 -13.10 12.07
CA ARG A 197 4.75 -11.80 12.74
C ARG A 197 5.77 -10.90 12.04
N GLN A 198 6.95 -11.42 11.71
CA GLN A 198 7.97 -10.65 10.99
C GLN A 198 7.50 -10.15 9.62
N SER A 199 6.71 -10.94 8.90
CA SER A 199 6.14 -10.50 7.63
C SER A 199 5.15 -9.36 7.80
N ILE A 200 4.31 -9.38 8.86
CA ILE A 200 3.39 -8.27 9.16
C ILE A 200 4.15 -7.02 9.63
N TYR A 201 5.28 -7.14 10.33
CA TYR A 201 6.12 -5.97 10.65
C TYR A 201 6.64 -5.31 9.38
N ALA A 202 7.00 -6.09 8.35
CA ALA A 202 7.38 -5.54 7.06
C ALA A 202 6.22 -4.78 6.39
N VAL A 203 4.97 -5.29 6.50
CA VAL A 203 3.79 -4.54 6.03
C VAL A 203 3.67 -3.21 6.75
N GLY A 204 3.76 -3.20 8.08
CA GLY A 204 3.68 -1.97 8.86
C GLY A 204 4.72 -0.93 8.45
N ALA A 205 5.96 -1.35 8.21
CA ALA A 205 7.03 -0.46 7.77
C ALA A 205 6.78 0.11 6.37
N THR A 206 6.42 -0.75 5.40
CA THR A 206 6.21 -0.30 4.01
C THR A 206 4.92 0.51 3.85
N SER A 207 3.84 0.10 4.52
CA SER A 207 2.57 0.85 4.53
C SER A 207 2.70 2.17 5.27
N GLY A 208 3.45 2.21 6.38
CA GLY A 208 3.79 3.45 7.07
C GLY A 208 4.58 4.43 6.21
N LEU A 209 5.52 3.91 5.40
CA LEU A 209 6.23 4.70 4.39
C LEU A 209 5.29 5.22 3.30
N GLY A 210 4.33 4.38 2.85
CA GLY A 210 3.27 4.79 1.93
C GLY A 210 2.40 5.92 2.49
N GLY A 211 2.03 5.82 3.78
CA GLY A 211 1.33 6.89 4.49
C GLY A 211 2.13 8.19 4.57
N ALA A 212 3.43 8.09 4.91
CA ALA A 212 4.34 9.24 4.90
C ALA A 212 4.45 9.89 3.50
N TYR A 213 4.53 9.08 2.47
CA TYR A 213 4.52 9.56 1.08
C TYR A 213 3.21 10.28 0.76
N LEU A 214 2.07 9.74 1.21
CA LEU A 214 0.76 10.34 0.98
C LEU A 214 0.65 11.73 1.63
N SER A 215 0.94 11.84 2.93
CA SER A 215 0.78 13.11 3.67
C SER A 215 1.84 14.15 3.31
N LEU A 216 3.11 13.75 3.19
CA LEU A 216 4.21 14.72 2.99
C LEU A 216 4.47 15.05 1.52
N ALA A 217 4.20 14.14 0.58
CA ALA A 217 4.55 14.33 -0.82
C ALA A 217 3.34 14.56 -1.73
N LEU A 218 2.26 13.82 -1.54
CA LEU A 218 1.09 13.94 -2.42
C LEU A 218 0.15 15.07 -1.99
N VAL A 219 -0.26 15.09 -0.73
CA VAL A 219 -1.27 16.04 -0.23
C VAL A 219 -0.61 17.28 0.36
N GLY A 220 0.34 17.13 1.26
CA GLY A 220 1.00 18.22 1.99
C GLY A 220 0.27 18.64 3.26
N SER A 221 -0.78 17.88 3.66
CA SER A 221 -1.55 18.03 4.90
C SER A 221 -1.97 16.65 5.40
N PHE A 222 -2.49 16.60 6.61
CA PHE A 222 -3.21 15.44 7.12
C PHE A 222 -4.69 15.80 7.22
N GLU A 223 -5.54 14.87 6.84
CA GLU A 223 -7.00 14.95 6.96
C GLU A 223 -7.49 13.61 7.49
N ASP A 224 -8.63 13.57 8.17
CA ASP A 224 -9.16 12.40 8.88
C ASP A 224 -9.11 11.14 8.05
N ASP A 225 -9.63 11.04 6.91
CA ASP A 225 -9.64 9.84 6.07
C ASP A 225 -8.75 10.00 4.83
N ILE A 226 -7.56 10.57 5.02
CA ILE A 226 -6.63 10.86 3.91
C ILE A 226 -6.30 9.62 3.05
N VAL A 227 -6.32 8.42 3.64
CA VAL A 227 -6.01 7.16 2.92
C VAL A 227 -7.18 6.75 2.04
N GLY A 228 -8.44 6.93 2.49
CA GLY A 228 -9.64 6.76 1.67
C GLY A 228 -9.77 5.41 1.00
N GLY A 229 -9.47 4.31 1.70
CA GLY A 229 -9.57 2.95 1.18
C GLY A 229 -8.40 2.47 0.31
N ARG A 230 -7.36 3.28 0.11
CA ARG A 230 -6.22 2.93 -0.76
C ARG A 230 -5.39 1.76 -0.22
N GLY A 231 -5.39 1.51 1.09
CA GLY A 231 -4.80 0.32 1.69
C GLY A 231 -5.50 -0.97 1.27
N PHE A 232 -6.83 -0.97 1.20
CA PHE A 232 -7.60 -2.10 0.68
C PHE A 232 -7.36 -2.32 -0.81
N ILE A 233 -7.18 -1.25 -1.60
CA ILE A 233 -6.84 -1.36 -3.02
C ILE A 233 -5.43 -1.93 -3.20
N ALA A 234 -4.47 -1.56 -2.34
CA ALA A 234 -3.13 -2.14 -2.35
C ALA A 234 -3.15 -3.66 -2.08
N MET A 235 -3.96 -4.11 -1.10
CA MET A 235 -4.20 -5.54 -0.85
C MET A 235 -4.85 -6.22 -2.07
N ALA A 236 -5.89 -5.61 -2.64
CA ALA A 236 -6.53 -6.12 -3.84
C ALA A 236 -5.55 -6.25 -5.02
N ALA A 237 -4.56 -5.34 -5.14
CA ALA A 237 -3.52 -5.43 -6.16
C ALA A 237 -2.62 -6.66 -5.98
N VAL A 238 -2.37 -7.11 -4.74
CA VAL A 238 -1.61 -8.35 -4.47
C VAL A 238 -2.38 -9.58 -4.94
N VAL A 239 -3.67 -9.65 -4.60
CA VAL A 239 -4.56 -10.73 -5.01
C VAL A 239 -4.69 -10.76 -6.53
N PHE A 240 -4.99 -9.61 -7.16
CA PHE A 240 -5.06 -9.45 -8.61
C PHE A 240 -3.77 -9.87 -9.30
N GLY A 241 -2.62 -9.51 -8.72
CA GLY A 241 -1.27 -9.85 -9.21
C GLY A 241 -0.90 -11.32 -9.04
N GLY A 242 -1.82 -12.18 -8.55
CA GLY A 242 -1.58 -13.61 -8.39
C GLY A 242 -0.49 -13.95 -7.37
N TRP A 243 -0.38 -13.17 -6.33
CA TRP A 243 0.66 -13.31 -5.29
C TRP A 243 2.09 -13.29 -5.85
N THR A 244 2.29 -12.65 -6.98
CA THR A 244 3.63 -12.39 -7.55
C THR A 244 3.96 -10.91 -7.44
N LEU A 245 5.20 -10.57 -7.06
CA LEU A 245 5.57 -9.15 -6.91
C LEU A 245 5.35 -8.35 -8.21
N ARG A 246 5.73 -8.94 -9.36
CA ARG A 246 5.53 -8.29 -10.67
C ARG A 246 4.06 -8.04 -10.96
N GLY A 247 3.20 -9.04 -10.68
CA GLY A 247 1.76 -8.91 -10.84
C GLY A 247 1.17 -7.88 -9.89
N SER A 248 1.60 -7.86 -8.62
CA SER A 248 1.16 -6.87 -7.63
C SER A 248 1.50 -5.44 -8.06
N ILE A 249 2.71 -5.20 -8.55
CA ILE A 249 3.11 -3.88 -9.08
C ILE A 249 2.30 -3.53 -10.32
N ALA A 250 2.07 -4.47 -11.25
CA ALA A 250 1.20 -4.24 -12.40
C ALA A 250 -0.24 -3.90 -11.98
N GLY A 251 -0.76 -4.57 -10.94
CA GLY A 251 -2.04 -4.24 -10.31
C GLY A 251 -2.06 -2.83 -9.72
N CYS A 252 -0.99 -2.43 -9.03
CA CYS A 252 -0.86 -1.07 -8.49
C CYS A 252 -0.85 -0.01 -9.62
N VAL A 253 -0.17 -0.27 -10.72
CA VAL A 253 -0.17 0.63 -11.89
C VAL A 253 -1.58 0.71 -12.50
N LEU A 254 -2.25 -0.41 -12.69
CA LEU A 254 -3.62 -0.45 -13.22
C LEU A 254 -4.59 0.34 -12.33
N PHE A 255 -4.61 0.05 -11.02
CA PHE A 255 -5.52 0.72 -10.09
C PHE A 255 -5.14 2.18 -9.87
N GLY A 256 -3.84 2.50 -9.85
CA GLY A 256 -3.35 3.87 -9.79
C GLY A 256 -3.80 4.69 -11.00
N THR A 257 -3.77 4.10 -12.19
CA THR A 257 -4.27 4.74 -13.41
C THR A 257 -5.78 4.99 -13.33
N VAL A 258 -6.57 4.02 -12.88
CA VAL A 258 -8.03 4.17 -12.71
C VAL A 258 -8.37 5.27 -11.70
N LEU A 259 -7.65 5.30 -10.57
CA LEU A 259 -7.82 6.32 -9.54
C LEU A 259 -7.44 7.72 -10.05
N SER A 260 -6.35 7.84 -10.82
CA SER A 260 -5.92 9.09 -11.42
C SER A 260 -6.94 9.60 -12.45
N PHE A 261 -7.51 8.73 -13.27
CA PHE A 261 -8.57 9.11 -14.21
C PHE A 261 -9.78 9.69 -13.51
N ARG A 262 -10.21 9.11 -12.39
CA ARG A 262 -11.29 9.65 -11.59
C ARG A 262 -11.04 11.11 -11.19
N LEU A 263 -9.80 11.45 -10.84
CA LEU A 263 -9.42 12.78 -10.40
C LEU A 263 -9.22 13.76 -11.56
N SER A 264 -8.74 13.28 -12.70
CA SER A 264 -8.39 14.11 -13.86
C SER A 264 -9.59 14.49 -14.71
N LEU A 265 -10.60 13.63 -14.84
CA LEU A 265 -11.77 13.88 -15.72
C LEU A 265 -12.55 15.13 -15.35
N PRO A 266 -12.89 15.42 -14.07
CA PRO A 266 -13.55 16.66 -13.70
C PRO A 266 -12.70 17.91 -13.95
N VAL A 267 -11.37 17.80 -13.76
CA VAL A 267 -10.43 18.91 -13.98
C VAL A 267 -10.36 19.30 -15.46
N LEU A 268 -10.54 18.34 -16.36
CA LEU A 268 -10.60 18.57 -17.80
C LEU A 268 -11.96 19.07 -18.28
N GLY A 269 -12.91 19.33 -17.37
CA GLY A 269 -14.23 19.90 -17.67
C GLY A 269 -15.26 18.90 -18.19
N TYR A 270 -15.00 17.58 -18.04
CA TYR A 270 -15.99 16.56 -18.40
C TYR A 270 -17.00 16.34 -17.29
N GLU A 271 -18.26 16.68 -17.54
CA GLU A 271 -19.39 16.38 -16.65
C GLU A 271 -19.75 14.90 -16.74
N ILE A 272 -19.13 14.10 -15.87
CA ILE A 272 -19.47 12.69 -15.70
C ILE A 272 -20.14 12.52 -14.34
N ASN A 273 -21.16 11.67 -14.26
CA ASN A 273 -21.84 11.38 -13.00
C ASN A 273 -20.80 10.97 -11.93
N ASN A 274 -20.75 11.78 -10.86
CA ASN A 274 -19.76 11.62 -9.79
C ASN A 274 -19.89 10.25 -9.08
N GLU A 275 -21.09 9.67 -9.04
CA GLU A 275 -21.32 8.33 -8.47
C GLU A 275 -20.64 7.23 -9.30
N LEU A 276 -20.70 7.34 -10.63
CA LEU A 276 -19.99 6.43 -11.53
C LEU A 276 -18.46 6.53 -11.36
N LEU A 277 -17.94 7.77 -11.29
CA LEU A 277 -16.52 8.00 -11.04
C LEU A 277 -16.06 7.44 -9.69
N THR A 278 -16.92 7.51 -8.67
CA THR A 278 -16.63 6.98 -7.34
C THR A 278 -16.67 5.46 -7.31
N ALA A 279 -17.51 4.83 -8.12
CA ALA A 279 -17.60 3.36 -8.20
C ALA A 279 -16.45 2.71 -8.99
N LEU A 280 -15.82 3.44 -9.93
CA LEU A 280 -14.75 2.90 -10.80
C LEU A 280 -13.60 2.23 -10.04
N PRO A 281 -13.00 2.85 -8.99
CA PRO A 281 -11.89 2.24 -8.26
C PRO A 281 -12.28 0.95 -7.52
N ALA A 282 -13.53 0.83 -7.08
CA ALA A 282 -14.03 -0.37 -6.43
C ALA A 282 -14.41 -1.46 -7.45
N ALA A 283 -14.92 -1.06 -8.62
CA ALA A 283 -15.29 -1.99 -9.69
C ALA A 283 -14.06 -2.60 -10.38
N ALA A 284 -12.97 -1.85 -10.54
CA ALA A 284 -11.78 -2.29 -11.23
C ALA A 284 -11.14 -3.58 -10.64
N PRO A 285 -10.94 -3.71 -9.30
CA PRO A 285 -10.48 -4.95 -8.70
C PRO A 285 -11.43 -6.13 -8.91
N ILE A 286 -12.75 -5.90 -8.82
CA ILE A 286 -13.78 -6.95 -9.00
C ILE A 286 -13.74 -7.48 -10.43
N ILE A 287 -13.76 -6.60 -11.42
CA ILE A 287 -13.69 -6.95 -12.83
C ILE A 287 -12.36 -7.66 -13.13
N GLY A 288 -11.26 -7.11 -12.63
CA GLY A 288 -9.94 -7.69 -12.80
C GLY A 288 -9.87 -9.12 -12.25
N MET A 289 -10.34 -9.33 -11.02
CA MET A 289 -10.40 -10.67 -10.43
C MET A 289 -11.28 -11.63 -11.23
N ALA A 290 -12.45 -11.19 -11.71
CA ALA A 290 -13.34 -12.02 -12.52
C ALA A 290 -12.67 -12.49 -13.82
N VAL A 291 -11.90 -11.62 -14.48
CA VAL A 291 -11.21 -11.94 -15.75
C VAL A 291 -10.00 -12.85 -15.52
N PHE A 292 -9.24 -12.64 -14.45
CA PHE A 292 -7.97 -13.35 -14.21
C PHE A 292 -8.06 -14.49 -13.18
N ALA A 293 -9.22 -14.75 -12.57
CA ALA A 293 -9.43 -15.74 -11.51
C ALA A 293 -8.86 -17.15 -11.82
N HIS A 294 -8.89 -17.58 -13.08
CA HIS A 294 -8.42 -18.92 -13.48
C HIS A 294 -6.90 -19.10 -13.45
N ARG A 295 -6.12 -18.04 -13.34
CA ARG A 295 -4.64 -18.07 -13.39
C ARG A 295 -3.98 -17.89 -12.03
N VAL A 296 -4.78 -17.66 -10.97
CA VAL A 296 -4.31 -17.22 -9.68
C VAL A 296 -4.29 -18.39 -8.68
N ARG A 297 -3.13 -18.66 -8.08
CA ARG A 297 -3.00 -19.65 -7.00
C ARG A 297 -2.51 -18.96 -5.74
N ALA A 298 -3.42 -18.82 -4.77
CA ALA A 298 -3.08 -18.35 -3.43
C ALA A 298 -2.08 -19.29 -2.75
N PRO A 299 -1.23 -18.80 -1.84
CA PRO A 299 -0.48 -19.65 -0.93
C PRO A 299 -1.41 -20.61 -0.18
N ALA A 300 -1.01 -21.88 -0.08
CA ALA A 300 -1.93 -22.93 0.41
C ALA A 300 -2.38 -22.71 1.86
N ALA A 301 -1.56 -22.06 2.68
CA ALA A 301 -1.85 -21.76 4.09
C ALA A 301 -2.38 -20.35 4.32
N LEU A 302 -2.80 -19.64 3.25
CA LEU A 302 -3.32 -18.27 3.37
C LEU A 302 -4.56 -18.24 4.26
N ALA A 303 -4.60 -17.32 5.22
CA ALA A 303 -5.64 -17.12 6.22
C ALA A 303 -5.85 -18.29 7.20
N GLN A 304 -5.08 -19.35 7.13
CA GLN A 304 -5.23 -20.48 8.05
C GLN A 304 -4.49 -20.18 9.36
N PRO A 305 -5.18 -20.23 10.51
CA PRO A 305 -4.53 -20.13 11.81
C PRO A 305 -3.58 -21.33 12.01
N PHE A 306 -2.45 -21.07 12.64
CA PHE A 306 -1.51 -22.12 13.01
C PHE A 306 -1.35 -22.18 14.52
N ILE A 307 -1.77 -23.30 15.11
CA ILE A 307 -1.59 -23.58 16.53
C ILE A 307 -0.73 -24.83 16.63
N ARG A 308 0.43 -24.70 17.28
CA ARG A 308 1.38 -25.81 17.42
C ARG A 308 0.75 -26.95 18.23
N GLY A 309 0.79 -28.16 17.70
CA GLY A 309 0.25 -29.35 18.37
C GLY A 309 -1.23 -29.63 18.13
N LEU A 310 -1.98 -28.76 17.47
CA LEU A 310 -3.31 -29.05 16.93
C LEU A 310 -3.22 -29.50 15.48
N ARG A 311 -3.80 -30.67 15.18
CA ARG A 311 -3.90 -31.23 13.82
C ARG A 311 -5.18 -30.76 13.15
#